data_27f24a74cd7c6314c282dd7de6b51f7d
#
_entry.id   27f24a74cd7c6314c282dd7de6b51f7d
#
_cell.length_a   1.000
_cell.length_b   1.000
_cell.length_c   1.000
_cell.angle_alpha   90.00
_cell.angle_beta   90.00
_cell.angle_gamma   90.00
#
_symmetry.space_group_name_H-M   'P 1'
#
loop_
_entity.id
_entity.type
_entity.pdbx_description
1 polymer ?
#
loop_
_entity_poly.entity_id
_entity_poly.type
_entity_poly.pdbx_seq_one_letter_code
_entity_poly.pdbx_strand_id
1 'polypeptide(L)'
;MKNGGANNLIIDGNNLLYRIFWTNNFKLDEENSLGQVFLFLRSLKSYVDKFQPKEIYCTWDKKLEWPSTNFRSEATTVEYKANRDDDKFKNVHEYSEKIQEIIALLGVHNMYPLRMEADDLMAWLSTHLPGKNVIITTDKDLLQTISADTRIYSPIKKKEVTLQNFEEYTGVCKEQYLNYRAITGDKSDNIPGIPRYGLARFKKLDLTKLTEEQQIIYERNIKLMDLSTGYDYYPDEVPVYEEQLNNCKNNKSNYNKFIEEAKKLNMWSIVRNYSSWRESFNNNENIINIIKKAIKNAKR
;
A
#
# COMPACT_ATOMS: atom_id res chain seq x y z
N MET A 1 8.94 -5.76 23.91
CA MET A 1 9.94 -4.98 23.17
C MET A 1 9.20 -3.82 22.50
N LYS A 2 9.60 -2.56 22.72
CA LYS A 2 9.01 -1.42 21.99
C LYS A 2 9.39 -1.62 20.53
N ASN A 3 8.41 -1.84 19.66
CA ASN A 3 8.63 -1.90 18.22
C ASN A 3 9.30 -0.60 17.80
N GLY A 4 10.51 -0.69 17.23
CA GLY A 4 11.20 0.49 16.72
C GLY A 4 10.31 1.23 15.75
N GLY A 5 10.12 2.54 15.95
CA GLY A 5 9.29 3.38 15.12
C GLY A 5 9.65 3.22 13.63
N ALA A 6 8.68 3.39 12.74
CA ALA A 6 8.92 3.42 11.31
C ALA A 6 9.52 4.78 10.92
N ASN A 7 10.46 4.79 9.95
CA ASN A 7 10.81 6.04 9.30
C ASN A 7 9.70 6.43 8.33
N ASN A 8 9.24 5.48 7.54
CA ASN A 8 8.27 5.70 6.49
C ASN A 8 7.08 4.74 6.64
N LEU A 9 5.89 5.27 6.48
CA LEU A 9 4.65 4.51 6.38
C LEU A 9 4.16 4.62 4.93
N ILE A 10 4.07 3.49 4.24
CA ILE A 10 3.61 3.40 2.87
C ILE A 10 2.24 2.74 2.89
N ILE A 11 1.22 3.43 2.43
CA ILE A 11 -0.17 2.97 2.46
C ILE A 11 -0.63 2.70 1.04
N ASP A 12 -1.10 1.48 0.83
CA ASP A 12 -1.86 1.09 -0.34
C ASP A 12 -3.25 1.74 -0.26
N GLY A 13 -3.40 2.90 -0.92
CA GLY A 13 -4.59 3.73 -0.84
C GLY A 13 -5.81 3.04 -1.41
N ASN A 14 -5.64 2.38 -2.56
CA ASN A 14 -6.74 1.66 -3.21
C ASN A 14 -7.18 0.45 -2.37
N ASN A 15 -6.24 -0.38 -1.91
CA ASN A 15 -6.55 -1.54 -1.07
C ASN A 15 -7.27 -1.14 0.23
N LEU A 16 -6.81 -0.07 0.88
CA LEU A 16 -7.47 0.45 2.08
C LEU A 16 -8.89 0.93 1.78
N LEU A 17 -9.08 1.67 0.69
CA LEU A 17 -10.38 2.21 0.29
C LEU A 17 -11.35 1.10 -0.10
N TYR A 18 -10.94 0.18 -0.99
CA TYR A 18 -11.75 -0.98 -1.37
C TYR A 18 -12.16 -1.82 -0.16
N ARG A 19 -11.25 -2.06 0.78
CA ARG A 19 -11.55 -2.80 2.00
C ARG A 19 -12.62 -2.09 2.85
N ILE A 20 -12.59 -0.77 2.93
CA ILE A 20 -13.61 0.00 3.64
C ILE A 20 -14.97 -0.17 2.99
N PHE A 21 -15.04 -0.15 1.67
CA PHE A 21 -16.26 -0.41 0.94
C PHE A 21 -16.81 -1.82 1.17
N TRP A 22 -15.94 -2.84 1.17
CA TRP A 22 -16.35 -4.24 1.37
C TRP A 22 -16.79 -4.56 2.80
N THR A 23 -16.19 -3.95 3.81
CA THR A 23 -16.47 -4.29 5.21
C THR A 23 -17.67 -3.54 5.76
N ASN A 24 -18.04 -2.43 5.16
CA ASN A 24 -19.17 -1.65 5.59
C ASN A 24 -20.30 -1.80 4.57
N ASN A 25 -21.32 -2.62 4.91
CA ASN A 25 -22.59 -2.69 4.21
C ASN A 25 -23.39 -1.38 4.33
N PHE A 26 -22.73 -0.24 4.33
CA PHE A 26 -23.43 1.03 4.18
C PHE A 26 -24.03 1.03 2.78
N LYS A 27 -25.36 0.86 2.70
CA LYS A 27 -26.09 1.27 1.52
C LYS A 27 -25.62 2.67 1.20
N LEU A 28 -25.22 2.89 -0.03
CA LEU A 28 -24.87 4.18 -0.59
C LEU A 28 -26.14 5.05 -0.64
N ASP A 29 -26.62 5.49 0.51
CA ASP A 29 -27.52 6.62 0.57
C ASP A 29 -26.64 7.85 0.34
N GLU A 30 -27.06 8.71 -0.59
CA GLU A 30 -26.32 9.92 -0.98
C GLU A 30 -25.96 10.81 0.25
N GLU A 31 -26.73 10.72 1.32
CA GLU A 31 -26.46 11.39 2.60
C GLU A 31 -25.31 10.78 3.41
N ASN A 32 -24.94 9.51 3.16
CA ASN A 32 -23.88 8.78 3.90
C ASN A 32 -22.56 8.63 3.13
N SER A 33 -22.43 9.30 1.99
CA SER A 33 -21.24 9.25 1.13
C SER A 33 -19.93 9.63 1.85
N LEU A 34 -20.01 10.38 2.92
CA LEU A 34 -18.87 10.83 3.72
C LEU A 34 -18.37 9.81 4.75
N GLY A 35 -19.12 8.74 4.99
CA GLY A 35 -18.75 7.68 5.93
C GLY A 35 -17.46 6.97 5.54
N GLN A 36 -17.25 6.72 4.24
CA GLN A 36 -16.07 6.07 3.71
C GLN A 36 -14.82 6.94 3.88
N VAL A 37 -14.94 8.24 3.60
CA VAL A 37 -13.86 9.22 3.83
C VAL A 37 -13.47 9.24 5.30
N PHE A 38 -14.46 9.30 6.19
CA PHE A 38 -14.22 9.28 7.63
C PHE A 38 -13.54 7.99 8.11
N LEU A 39 -13.98 6.84 7.60
CA LEU A 39 -13.38 5.55 7.95
C LEU A 39 -11.95 5.41 7.43
N PHE A 40 -11.66 5.95 6.23
CA PHE A 40 -10.31 6.01 5.71
C PHE A 40 -9.41 6.85 6.62
N LEU A 41 -9.84 8.06 6.96
CA LEU A 41 -9.09 8.95 7.85
C LEU A 41 -8.84 8.31 9.23
N ARG A 42 -9.84 7.65 9.82
CA ARG A 42 -9.69 6.92 11.09
C ARG A 42 -8.70 5.77 10.99
N SER A 43 -8.74 5.01 9.90
CA SER A 43 -7.81 3.91 9.67
C SER A 43 -6.38 4.43 9.50
N LEU A 44 -6.21 5.47 8.69
CA LEU A 44 -4.95 6.16 8.51
C LEU A 44 -4.37 6.62 9.85
N LYS A 45 -5.17 7.36 10.65
CA LYS A 45 -4.74 7.82 11.97
C LYS A 45 -4.32 6.66 12.88
N SER A 46 -5.06 5.56 12.87
CA SER A 46 -4.75 4.37 13.67
C SER A 46 -3.39 3.76 13.29
N TYR A 47 -3.01 3.77 12.01
CA TYR A 47 -1.70 3.32 11.57
C TYR A 47 -0.59 4.30 11.94
N VAL A 48 -0.85 5.60 11.81
CA VAL A 48 0.09 6.64 12.23
C VAL A 48 0.36 6.55 13.74
N ASP A 49 -0.69 6.41 14.55
CA ASP A 49 -0.58 6.25 16.01
C ASP A 49 0.20 4.96 16.39
N LYS A 50 -0.01 3.89 15.62
CA LYS A 50 0.65 2.59 15.88
C LYS A 50 2.13 2.62 15.53
N PHE A 51 2.49 3.16 14.37
CA PHE A 51 3.85 3.07 13.82
C PHE A 51 4.69 4.32 14.04
N GLN A 52 4.05 5.45 14.35
CA GLN A 52 4.69 6.75 14.60
C GLN A 52 5.76 7.10 13.53
N PRO A 53 5.38 7.08 12.23
CA PRO A 53 6.30 7.31 11.14
C PRO A 53 6.76 8.78 11.12
N LYS A 54 7.91 9.03 10.49
CA LYS A 54 8.36 10.40 10.18
C LYS A 54 7.70 10.93 8.93
N GLU A 55 7.59 10.06 7.91
CA GLU A 55 6.98 10.38 6.61
C GLU A 55 5.87 9.39 6.29
N ILE A 56 4.85 9.85 5.60
CA ILE A 56 3.68 9.05 5.24
C ILE A 56 3.44 9.20 3.75
N TYR A 57 3.48 8.07 3.04
CA TYR A 57 3.21 7.98 1.61
C TYR A 57 1.92 7.19 1.40
N CYS A 58 1.05 7.67 0.55
CA CYS A 58 -0.15 6.95 0.13
C CYS A 58 -0.10 6.80 -1.40
N THR A 59 -0.07 5.57 -1.87
CA THR A 59 0.02 5.25 -3.29
C THR A 59 -1.36 4.98 -3.86
N TRP A 60 -1.60 5.43 -5.08
CA TRP A 60 -2.87 5.32 -5.76
C TRP A 60 -2.67 4.89 -7.19
N ASP A 61 -3.50 3.97 -7.68
CA ASP A 61 -3.54 3.72 -9.11
C ASP A 61 -4.06 4.97 -9.83
N LYS A 62 -3.37 5.38 -10.87
CA LYS A 62 -3.86 6.44 -11.74
C LYS A 62 -4.99 5.87 -12.58
N LYS A 63 -6.10 6.61 -12.70
CA LYS A 63 -7.12 6.29 -13.69
C LYS A 63 -6.50 6.51 -15.06
N LEU A 64 -6.07 5.44 -15.70
CA LEU A 64 -5.59 5.50 -17.06
C LEU A 64 -6.81 5.71 -17.97
N GLU A 65 -6.73 6.66 -18.90
CA GLU A 65 -7.71 6.78 -19.96
C GLU A 65 -7.71 5.49 -20.78
N TRP A 66 -8.90 4.93 -20.99
CA TRP A 66 -9.02 3.68 -21.75
C TRP A 66 -8.66 3.89 -23.23
N PRO A 67 -7.94 2.97 -23.87
CA PRO A 67 -7.39 1.72 -23.34
C PRO A 67 -6.02 1.93 -22.70
N SER A 68 -5.93 1.77 -21.40
CA SER A 68 -4.65 1.75 -20.73
C SER A 68 -3.97 0.41 -21.00
N THR A 69 -3.00 0.39 -21.85
CA THR A 69 -2.13 -0.77 -22.03
C THR A 69 -1.13 -0.80 -20.88
N ASN A 70 -1.44 -1.57 -19.85
CA ASN A 70 -0.46 -1.99 -18.86
C ASN A 70 0.33 -3.15 -19.46
N PHE A 71 1.66 -3.18 -19.29
CA PHE A 71 2.50 -4.27 -19.82
C PHE A 71 1.99 -5.66 -19.38
N ARG A 72 1.31 -5.77 -18.23
CA ARG A 72 0.70 -7.03 -17.77
C ARG A 72 -0.45 -7.48 -18.65
N SER A 73 -1.30 -6.55 -19.11
CA SER A 73 -2.38 -6.87 -20.05
C SER A 73 -1.87 -7.19 -21.46
N GLU A 74 -0.75 -6.58 -21.86
CA GLU A 74 -0.09 -6.87 -23.13
C GLU A 74 0.73 -8.19 -23.10
N ALA A 75 1.26 -8.54 -21.92
CA ALA A 75 2.14 -9.69 -21.75
C ALA A 75 1.40 -11.03 -21.68
N THR A 76 0.08 -11.03 -21.67
CA THR A 76 -0.72 -12.26 -21.48
C THR A 76 -1.94 -12.27 -22.37
N THR A 77 -2.27 -13.47 -22.92
CA THR A 77 -3.57 -13.75 -23.54
C THR A 77 -4.66 -14.05 -22.54
N VAL A 78 -4.31 -14.14 -21.25
CA VAL A 78 -5.27 -14.28 -20.15
C VAL A 78 -5.82 -12.90 -19.85
N GLU A 79 -7.12 -12.78 -19.70
CA GLU A 79 -7.79 -11.53 -19.31
C GLU A 79 -7.37 -11.15 -17.87
N TYR A 80 -6.26 -10.43 -17.76
CA TYR A 80 -5.70 -9.99 -16.48
C TYR A 80 -6.72 -9.13 -15.73
N LYS A 81 -6.98 -9.47 -14.46
CA LYS A 81 -7.97 -8.79 -13.60
C LYS A 81 -9.42 -8.76 -14.12
N ALA A 82 -9.80 -9.59 -15.12
CA ALA A 82 -11.15 -9.62 -15.69
C ALA A 82 -12.28 -9.94 -14.70
N ASN A 83 -11.94 -10.54 -13.55
CA ASN A 83 -12.92 -10.88 -12.52
C ASN A 83 -13.31 -9.70 -11.61
N ARG A 84 -12.78 -8.49 -11.85
CA ARG A 84 -13.10 -7.31 -11.06
C ARG A 84 -14.42 -6.71 -11.56
N ASP A 85 -15.39 -6.62 -10.66
CA ASP A 85 -16.73 -6.06 -10.91
C ASP A 85 -16.67 -4.51 -10.80
N ASP A 86 -16.40 -3.83 -11.92
CA ASP A 86 -16.23 -2.37 -11.97
C ASP A 86 -17.50 -1.60 -11.65
N ASP A 87 -18.69 -2.19 -11.86
CA ASP A 87 -19.96 -1.50 -11.64
C ASP A 87 -20.26 -1.23 -10.16
N LYS A 88 -19.77 -2.09 -9.25
CA LYS A 88 -19.90 -1.88 -7.80
C LYS A 88 -19.08 -0.73 -7.28
N PHE A 89 -18.10 -0.25 -8.04
CA PHE A 89 -17.09 0.69 -7.59
C PHE A 89 -17.08 2.01 -8.37
N LYS A 90 -18.15 2.30 -9.12
CA LYS A 90 -18.25 3.55 -9.91
C LYS A 90 -17.97 4.81 -9.11
N ASN A 91 -18.36 4.84 -7.84
CA ASN A 91 -18.20 6.01 -6.98
C ASN A 91 -16.87 6.01 -6.20
N VAL A 92 -16.06 4.92 -6.27
CA VAL A 92 -14.80 4.83 -5.52
C VAL A 92 -13.83 5.92 -5.93
N HIS A 93 -13.84 6.34 -7.19
CA HIS A 93 -12.95 7.38 -7.70
C HIS A 93 -13.21 8.75 -7.06
N GLU A 94 -14.48 9.17 -6.93
CA GLU A 94 -14.83 10.43 -6.27
C GLU A 94 -14.37 10.47 -4.82
N TYR A 95 -14.54 9.36 -4.09
CA TYR A 95 -14.05 9.25 -2.73
C TYR A 95 -12.54 9.25 -2.65
N SER A 96 -11.88 8.61 -3.60
CA SER A 96 -10.43 8.58 -3.71
C SER A 96 -9.86 9.99 -3.85
N GLU A 97 -10.38 10.79 -4.78
CA GLU A 97 -9.96 12.17 -4.99
C GLU A 97 -10.16 13.02 -3.72
N LYS A 98 -11.34 12.91 -3.10
CA LYS A 98 -11.64 13.65 -1.87
C LYS A 98 -10.75 13.24 -0.70
N ILE A 99 -10.47 11.95 -0.56
CA ILE A 99 -9.54 11.44 0.46
C ILE A 99 -8.14 12.00 0.22
N GLN A 100 -7.64 11.97 -1.02
CA GLN A 100 -6.33 12.48 -1.40
C GLN A 100 -6.17 13.97 -1.05
N GLU A 101 -7.17 14.79 -1.37
CA GLU A 101 -7.20 16.19 -0.98
C GLU A 101 -7.08 16.40 0.53
N ILE A 102 -7.84 15.62 1.30
CA ILE A 102 -7.90 15.78 2.76
C ILE A 102 -6.63 15.26 3.43
N ILE A 103 -6.09 14.11 3.02
CA ILE A 103 -4.89 13.57 3.64
C ILE A 103 -3.64 14.39 3.31
N ALA A 104 -3.61 15.05 2.16
CA ALA A 104 -2.54 16.01 1.83
C ALA A 104 -2.49 17.17 2.85
N LEU A 105 -3.62 17.61 3.40
CA LEU A 105 -3.68 18.62 4.47
C LEU A 105 -3.07 18.13 5.79
N LEU A 106 -2.96 16.82 5.97
CA LEU A 106 -2.29 16.18 7.11
C LEU A 106 -0.79 15.96 6.88
N GLY A 107 -0.26 16.36 5.72
CA GLY A 107 1.14 16.13 5.34
C GLY A 107 1.41 14.74 4.77
N VAL A 108 0.38 14.01 4.36
CA VAL A 108 0.53 12.73 3.66
C VAL A 108 0.90 13.00 2.19
N HIS A 109 1.88 12.29 1.70
CA HIS A 109 2.34 12.39 0.31
C HIS A 109 1.55 11.43 -0.57
N ASN A 110 0.68 11.96 -1.42
CA ASN A 110 0.01 11.15 -2.44
C ASN A 110 0.97 10.92 -3.61
N MET A 111 1.15 9.67 -4.00
CA MET A 111 2.05 9.27 -5.09
C MET A 111 1.34 8.36 -6.10
N TYR A 112 1.71 8.53 -7.35
CA TYR A 112 1.04 7.88 -8.48
C TYR A 112 2.06 7.32 -9.47
N PRO A 113 1.88 6.08 -9.95
CA PRO A 113 2.60 5.62 -11.13
C PRO A 113 2.09 6.36 -12.37
N LEU A 114 2.89 6.40 -13.43
CA LEU A 114 2.49 6.96 -14.70
C LEU A 114 1.65 5.96 -15.51
N ARG A 115 2.17 4.74 -15.70
CA ARG A 115 1.55 3.64 -16.47
C ARG A 115 1.59 2.29 -15.74
N MET A 116 2.38 2.19 -14.67
CA MET A 116 2.47 1.01 -13.82
C MET A 116 1.33 0.99 -12.80
N GLU A 117 1.30 -0.01 -11.93
CA GLU A 117 0.34 -0.13 -10.84
C GLU A 117 0.92 0.46 -9.52
N ALA A 118 0.04 0.81 -8.59
CA ALA A 118 0.46 1.33 -7.28
C ALA A 118 1.41 0.36 -6.53
N ASP A 119 1.24 -0.95 -6.74
CA ASP A 119 2.09 -1.99 -6.15
C ASP A 119 3.54 -1.91 -6.61
N ASP A 120 3.77 -1.62 -7.89
CA ASP A 120 5.10 -1.42 -8.46
C ASP A 120 5.77 -0.17 -7.84
N LEU A 121 5.01 0.94 -7.73
CA LEU A 121 5.48 2.14 -7.04
C LEU A 121 5.81 1.87 -5.56
N MET A 122 4.98 1.09 -4.85
CA MET A 122 5.27 0.71 -3.46
C MET A 122 6.54 -0.14 -3.36
N ALA A 123 6.76 -1.05 -4.29
CA ALA A 123 7.98 -1.85 -4.36
C ALA A 123 9.20 -0.94 -4.56
N TRP A 124 9.12 0.02 -5.47
CA TRP A 124 10.18 1.01 -5.68
C TRP A 124 10.44 1.86 -4.42
N LEU A 125 9.39 2.42 -3.81
CA LEU A 125 9.52 3.18 -2.56
C LEU A 125 10.19 2.37 -1.46
N SER A 126 9.88 1.08 -1.36
CA SER A 126 10.42 0.20 -0.31
C SER A 126 11.94 0.05 -0.35
N THR A 127 12.56 0.28 -1.51
CA THR A 127 14.01 0.17 -1.76
C THR A 127 14.71 1.52 -1.84
N HIS A 128 13.98 2.61 -2.15
CA HIS A 128 14.56 3.94 -2.36
C HIS A 128 14.36 4.90 -1.19
N LEU A 129 13.37 4.64 -0.31
CA LEU A 129 13.20 5.45 0.89
C LEU A 129 14.22 5.08 1.96
N PRO A 130 14.89 6.06 2.59
CA PRO A 130 15.87 5.80 3.62
C PRO A 130 15.22 5.33 4.93
N GLY A 131 15.86 4.39 5.61
CA GLY A 131 15.48 3.92 6.95
C GLY A 131 14.44 2.79 6.93
N LYS A 132 13.66 2.64 8.01
CA LYS A 132 12.74 1.51 8.18
C LYS A 132 11.36 1.83 7.61
N ASN A 133 10.87 0.96 6.74
CA ASN A 133 9.59 1.08 6.05
C ASN A 133 8.54 0.13 6.62
N VAL A 134 7.31 0.60 6.71
CA VAL A 134 6.13 -0.23 6.99
C VAL A 134 5.15 -0.03 5.85
N ILE A 135 4.84 -1.10 5.14
CA ILE A 135 3.78 -1.10 4.10
C ILE A 135 2.48 -1.59 4.73
N ILE A 136 1.40 -0.84 4.54
CA ILE A 136 0.05 -1.21 4.99
C ILE A 136 -0.72 -1.73 3.78
N THR A 137 -0.89 -3.03 3.68
CA THR A 137 -1.62 -3.67 2.59
C THR A 137 -2.17 -5.04 3.00
N THR A 138 -3.10 -5.57 2.22
CA THR A 138 -3.53 -6.98 2.27
C THR A 138 -3.06 -7.76 1.04
N ASP A 139 -2.44 -7.08 0.10
CA ASP A 139 -1.93 -7.70 -1.11
C ASP A 139 -0.75 -8.61 -0.79
N LYS A 140 -0.80 -9.82 -1.35
CA LYS A 140 0.22 -10.84 -1.14
C LYS A 140 1.43 -10.60 -2.03
N ASP A 141 1.28 -9.93 -3.16
CA ASP A 141 2.39 -9.68 -4.07
C ASP A 141 3.40 -8.72 -3.45
N LEU A 142 2.93 -7.78 -2.63
CA LEU A 142 3.80 -6.90 -1.86
C LEU A 142 4.65 -7.59 -0.80
N LEU A 143 4.40 -8.87 -0.46
CA LEU A 143 5.31 -9.65 0.39
C LEU A 143 6.70 -9.81 -0.26
N GLN A 144 6.82 -9.59 -1.57
CA GLN A 144 8.10 -9.53 -2.27
C GLN A 144 9.00 -8.37 -1.80
N THR A 145 8.44 -7.32 -1.23
CA THR A 145 9.20 -6.14 -0.79
C THR A 145 9.84 -6.29 0.58
N ILE A 146 9.49 -7.35 1.33
CA ILE A 146 10.03 -7.58 2.67
C ILE A 146 11.54 -7.75 2.61
N SER A 147 12.23 -6.96 3.44
CA SER A 147 13.69 -6.90 3.53
C SER A 147 14.13 -6.65 4.99
N ALA A 148 15.42 -6.43 5.21
CA ALA A 148 15.90 -5.98 6.51
C ALA A 148 15.33 -4.62 6.93
N ASP A 149 14.93 -3.78 5.96
CA ASP A 149 14.44 -2.42 6.19
C ASP A 149 12.94 -2.27 5.95
N THR A 150 12.30 -3.21 5.28
CA THR A 150 10.88 -3.15 4.96
C THR A 150 10.11 -4.31 5.57
N ARG A 151 9.02 -4.00 6.27
CA ARG A 151 8.03 -4.96 6.78
C ARG A 151 6.63 -4.60 6.32
N ILE A 152 5.74 -5.57 6.30
CA ILE A 152 4.34 -5.39 5.93
C ILE A 152 3.45 -5.57 7.16
N TYR A 153 2.47 -4.70 7.31
CA TYR A 153 1.39 -4.88 8.25
C TYR A 153 0.10 -5.25 7.52
N SER A 154 -0.42 -6.44 7.84
CA SER A 154 -1.73 -6.88 7.31
C SER A 154 -2.84 -6.37 8.22
N PRO A 155 -3.70 -5.44 7.77
CA PRO A 155 -4.81 -4.92 8.57
C PRO A 155 -5.86 -5.96 8.92
N ILE A 156 -6.07 -6.96 8.06
CA ILE A 156 -7.04 -8.04 8.29
C ILE A 156 -6.56 -8.96 9.40
N LYS A 157 -5.32 -9.44 9.29
CA LYS A 157 -4.72 -10.35 10.29
C LYS A 157 -4.22 -9.63 11.52
N LYS A 158 -4.11 -8.29 11.48
CA LYS A 158 -3.52 -7.44 12.53
C LYS A 158 -2.11 -7.90 12.93
N LYS A 159 -1.35 -8.40 11.95
CA LYS A 159 0.00 -8.96 12.14
C LYS A 159 1.01 -8.25 11.24
N GLU A 160 2.23 -8.15 11.75
CA GLU A 160 3.38 -7.70 10.97
C GLU A 160 4.08 -8.93 10.36
N VAL A 161 4.48 -8.79 9.09
CA VAL A 161 5.32 -9.78 8.39
C VAL A 161 6.68 -9.15 8.17
N THR A 162 7.70 -9.82 8.66
CA THR A 162 9.12 -9.41 8.64
C THR A 162 9.94 -10.56 8.07
N LEU A 163 11.21 -10.32 7.77
CA LEU A 163 12.10 -11.41 7.35
C LEU A 163 12.13 -12.56 8.37
N GLN A 164 12.09 -12.25 9.66
CA GLN A 164 12.23 -13.26 10.73
C GLN A 164 11.04 -14.22 10.79
N ASN A 165 9.83 -13.75 10.46
CA ASN A 165 8.63 -14.58 10.50
C ASN A 165 8.05 -14.87 9.10
N PHE A 166 8.80 -14.57 8.04
CA PHE A 166 8.34 -14.68 6.67
C PHE A 166 7.91 -16.10 6.30
N GLU A 167 8.78 -17.07 6.57
CA GLU A 167 8.51 -18.47 6.25
C GLU A 167 7.37 -19.06 7.09
N GLU A 168 7.28 -18.69 8.38
CA GLU A 168 6.14 -19.06 9.22
C GLU A 168 4.81 -18.54 8.64
N TYR A 169 4.85 -17.29 8.11
CA TYR A 169 3.65 -16.63 7.57
C TYR A 169 3.24 -17.15 6.19
N THR A 170 4.19 -17.41 5.29
CA THR A 170 3.96 -17.75 3.88
C THR A 170 4.05 -19.25 3.60
N GLY A 171 4.79 -19.97 4.43
CA GLY A 171 5.12 -21.38 4.24
C GLY A 171 6.35 -21.64 3.37
N VAL A 172 7.00 -20.59 2.81
CA VAL A 172 8.21 -20.67 1.98
C VAL A 172 9.19 -19.58 2.41
N CYS A 173 10.50 -19.81 2.18
CA CYS A 173 11.49 -18.76 2.42
C CYS A 173 11.31 -17.59 1.44
N LYS A 174 11.87 -16.43 1.79
CA LYS A 174 11.70 -15.18 1.04
C LYS A 174 12.20 -15.30 -0.42
N GLU A 175 13.33 -15.96 -0.61
CA GLU A 175 13.98 -16.14 -1.90
C GLU A 175 13.16 -17.00 -2.87
N GLN A 176 12.33 -17.88 -2.33
CA GLN A 176 11.46 -18.77 -3.12
C GLN A 176 10.05 -18.21 -3.32
N TYR A 177 9.73 -17.10 -2.67
CA TYR A 177 8.34 -16.62 -2.62
C TYR A 177 7.77 -16.27 -3.99
N LEU A 178 8.50 -15.55 -4.83
CA LEU A 178 8.07 -15.21 -6.19
C LEU A 178 7.88 -16.48 -7.03
N ASN A 179 8.83 -17.43 -6.96
CA ASN A 179 8.71 -18.71 -7.66
C ASN A 179 7.47 -19.50 -7.19
N TYR A 180 7.23 -19.51 -5.87
CA TYR A 180 6.02 -20.12 -5.31
C TYR A 180 4.74 -19.49 -5.86
N ARG A 181 4.68 -18.15 -5.91
CA ARG A 181 3.54 -17.42 -6.46
C ARG A 181 3.35 -17.73 -7.96
N ALA A 182 4.42 -17.71 -8.74
CA ALA A 182 4.38 -18.01 -10.18
C ALA A 182 3.89 -19.45 -10.46
N ILE A 183 4.32 -20.42 -9.67
CA ILE A 183 3.89 -21.83 -9.80
C ILE A 183 2.40 -22.01 -9.39
N THR A 184 1.98 -21.37 -8.30
CA THR A 184 0.62 -21.56 -7.77
C THR A 184 -0.42 -20.65 -8.41
N GLY A 185 0.00 -19.57 -9.04
CA GLY A 185 -0.85 -18.55 -9.64
C GLY A 185 -1.55 -17.65 -8.61
N ASP A 186 -2.34 -16.71 -9.10
CA ASP A 186 -3.22 -15.87 -8.31
C ASP A 186 -4.64 -15.83 -8.88
N LYS A 187 -5.59 -16.32 -8.10
CA LYS A 187 -7.00 -16.32 -8.50
C LYS A 187 -7.63 -14.93 -8.46
N SER A 188 -7.13 -14.03 -7.59
CA SER A 188 -7.67 -12.68 -7.47
C SER A 188 -7.39 -11.86 -8.72
N ASP A 189 -6.24 -12.07 -9.36
CA ASP A 189 -5.83 -11.38 -10.58
C ASP A 189 -6.03 -12.21 -11.85
N ASN A 190 -6.77 -13.31 -11.73
CA ASN A 190 -7.04 -14.23 -12.83
C ASN A 190 -5.77 -14.82 -13.48
N ILE A 191 -4.72 -15.05 -12.66
CA ILE A 191 -3.47 -15.64 -13.11
C ILE A 191 -3.48 -17.14 -12.79
N PRO A 192 -3.68 -18.04 -13.78
CA PRO A 192 -3.67 -19.46 -13.53
C PRO A 192 -2.26 -19.97 -13.23
N GLY A 193 -2.13 -20.75 -12.16
CA GLY A 193 -0.90 -21.48 -11.85
C GLY A 193 -0.80 -22.81 -12.60
N ILE A 194 0.30 -23.54 -12.36
CA ILE A 194 0.47 -24.91 -12.84
C ILE A 194 -0.51 -25.85 -12.14
N PRO A 195 -1.33 -26.62 -12.85
CA PRO A 195 -2.34 -27.46 -12.26
C PRO A 195 -1.79 -28.42 -11.20
N ARG A 196 -2.50 -28.56 -10.08
CA ARG A 196 -2.17 -29.47 -8.97
C ARG A 196 -0.90 -29.10 -8.18
N TYR A 197 -0.32 -27.92 -8.38
CA TYR A 197 0.76 -27.41 -7.54
C TYR A 197 0.18 -26.53 -6.43
N GLY A 198 0.33 -26.99 -5.19
CA GLY A 198 0.13 -26.23 -3.97
C GLY A 198 1.43 -26.21 -3.17
N LEU A 199 1.40 -25.63 -1.97
CA LEU A 199 2.57 -25.47 -1.12
C LEU A 199 3.37 -26.77 -0.90
N ALA A 200 2.70 -27.87 -0.58
CA ALA A 200 3.36 -29.14 -0.27
C ALA A 200 4.11 -29.71 -1.48
N ARG A 201 3.59 -29.53 -2.69
CA ARG A 201 4.24 -29.98 -3.92
C ARG A 201 5.33 -29.02 -4.36
N PHE A 202 5.12 -27.70 -4.19
CA PHE A 202 6.13 -26.70 -4.46
C PHE A 202 7.41 -26.93 -3.64
N LYS A 203 7.30 -27.23 -2.34
CA LYS A 203 8.45 -27.52 -1.47
C LYS A 203 9.35 -28.68 -1.93
N LYS A 204 8.85 -29.54 -2.82
CA LYS A 204 9.58 -30.70 -3.39
C LYS A 204 9.93 -30.48 -4.87
N LEU A 205 9.58 -29.30 -5.42
CA LEU A 205 9.76 -29.00 -6.82
C LEU A 205 11.22 -28.64 -7.12
N ASP A 206 11.75 -29.26 -8.13
CA ASP A 206 12.96 -28.86 -8.81
C ASP A 206 12.54 -28.09 -10.08
N LEU A 207 12.74 -26.77 -10.08
CA LEU A 207 12.33 -25.90 -11.19
C LEU A 207 13.00 -26.27 -12.52
N THR A 208 14.17 -26.93 -12.48
CA THR A 208 14.85 -27.38 -13.70
C THR A 208 14.19 -28.59 -14.38
N LYS A 209 13.21 -29.20 -13.70
CA LYS A 209 12.46 -30.38 -14.19
C LYS A 209 11.03 -30.06 -14.61
N LEU A 210 10.70 -28.79 -14.78
CA LEU A 210 9.43 -28.39 -15.37
C LEU A 210 9.35 -28.89 -16.82
N THR A 211 8.16 -29.35 -17.23
CA THR A 211 7.90 -29.64 -18.64
C THR A 211 7.87 -28.32 -19.42
N GLU A 212 8.00 -28.38 -20.73
CA GLU A 212 7.96 -27.21 -21.60
C GLU A 212 6.67 -26.38 -21.38
N GLU A 213 5.51 -27.04 -21.29
CA GLU A 213 4.24 -26.37 -21.00
C GLU A 213 4.24 -25.70 -19.62
N GLN A 214 4.81 -26.35 -18.60
CA GLN A 214 4.93 -25.79 -17.26
C GLN A 214 5.89 -24.61 -17.21
N GLN A 215 6.97 -24.67 -17.96
CA GLN A 215 7.94 -23.59 -18.07
C GLN A 215 7.29 -22.33 -18.68
N ILE A 216 6.50 -22.48 -19.73
CA ILE A 216 5.76 -21.37 -20.36
C ILE A 216 4.83 -20.70 -19.33
N ILE A 217 4.09 -21.49 -18.55
CA ILE A 217 3.20 -20.96 -17.49
C ILE A 217 4.02 -20.21 -16.42
N TYR A 218 5.10 -20.81 -15.96
CA TYR A 218 5.97 -20.26 -14.94
C TYR A 218 6.59 -18.92 -15.37
N GLU A 219 7.20 -18.87 -16.56
CA GLU A 219 7.83 -17.64 -17.08
C GLU A 219 6.81 -16.52 -17.29
N ARG A 220 5.63 -16.85 -17.84
CA ARG A 220 4.53 -15.89 -17.94
C ARG A 220 4.15 -15.32 -16.58
N ASN A 221 3.99 -16.20 -15.57
CA ASN A 221 3.56 -15.78 -14.25
C ASN A 221 4.63 -14.98 -13.51
N ILE A 222 5.92 -15.31 -13.66
CA ILE A 222 7.04 -14.47 -13.19
C ILE A 222 6.91 -13.07 -13.76
N LYS A 223 6.76 -12.95 -15.07
CA LYS A 223 6.63 -11.66 -15.76
C LYS A 223 5.44 -10.83 -15.27
N LEU A 224 4.32 -11.48 -14.90
CA LEU A 224 3.12 -10.81 -14.41
C LEU A 224 3.20 -10.40 -12.94
N MET A 225 3.91 -11.18 -12.11
CA MET A 225 3.91 -11.05 -10.66
C MET A 225 5.14 -10.37 -10.07
N ASP A 226 6.26 -10.36 -10.79
CA ASP A 226 7.47 -9.68 -10.33
C ASP A 226 7.27 -8.16 -10.43
N LEU A 227 7.30 -7.50 -9.27
CA LEU A 227 7.10 -6.05 -9.16
C LEU A 227 8.27 -5.23 -9.72
N SER A 228 9.37 -5.87 -10.11
CA SER A 228 10.52 -5.21 -10.76
C SER A 228 10.45 -5.21 -12.30
N THR A 229 9.67 -6.12 -12.87
CA THR A 229 9.64 -6.33 -14.34
C THR A 229 9.15 -5.10 -15.13
N GLY A 230 8.23 -4.33 -14.55
CA GLY A 230 7.61 -3.18 -15.24
C GLY A 230 8.59 -2.09 -15.65
N TYR A 231 9.70 -1.93 -14.93
CA TYR A 231 10.71 -0.89 -15.22
C TYR A 231 11.47 -1.13 -16.51
N ASP A 232 11.57 -2.37 -16.97
CA ASP A 232 12.17 -2.71 -18.27
C ASP A 232 11.27 -2.25 -19.43
N TYR A 233 9.94 -2.21 -19.19
CA TYR A 233 8.96 -1.74 -20.18
C TYR A 233 8.74 -0.23 -20.14
N TYR A 234 8.85 0.36 -18.96
CA TYR A 234 8.54 1.77 -18.72
C TYR A 234 9.67 2.46 -17.94
N PRO A 235 10.82 2.67 -18.57
CA PRO A 235 11.97 3.28 -17.89
C PRO A 235 11.74 4.74 -17.47
N ASP A 236 10.73 5.40 -18.03
CA ASP A 236 10.31 6.77 -17.68
C ASP A 236 9.48 6.86 -16.38
N GLU A 237 9.11 5.73 -15.77
CA GLU A 237 8.44 5.72 -14.45
C GLU A 237 9.37 6.23 -13.33
N VAL A 238 10.63 5.79 -13.32
CA VAL A 238 11.58 6.13 -12.24
C VAL A 238 11.81 7.64 -12.13
N PRO A 239 12.10 8.38 -13.20
CA PRO A 239 12.18 9.85 -13.14
C PRO A 239 10.92 10.52 -12.57
N VAL A 240 9.73 10.01 -12.89
CA VAL A 240 8.47 10.54 -12.35
C VAL A 240 8.37 10.30 -10.83
N TYR A 241 8.79 9.14 -10.35
CA TYR A 241 8.81 8.83 -8.92
C TYR A 241 9.80 9.69 -8.16
N GLU A 242 10.99 9.91 -8.71
CA GLU A 242 12.02 10.79 -8.14
C GLU A 242 11.54 12.25 -8.07
N GLU A 243 10.87 12.74 -9.12
CA GLU A 243 10.27 14.06 -9.13
C GLU A 243 9.20 14.21 -8.03
N GLN A 244 8.28 13.24 -7.93
CA GLN A 244 7.27 13.22 -6.88
C GLN A 244 7.89 13.23 -5.48
N LEU A 245 8.93 12.40 -5.23
CA LEU A 245 9.65 12.39 -3.95
C LEU A 245 10.33 13.73 -3.66
N ASN A 246 10.91 14.39 -4.66
CA ASN A 246 11.52 15.71 -4.47
C ASN A 246 10.45 16.76 -4.11
N ASN A 247 9.28 16.69 -4.73
CA ASN A 247 8.16 17.58 -4.43
C ASN A 247 7.59 17.34 -3.01
N CYS A 248 7.64 16.11 -2.50
CA CYS A 248 7.23 15.77 -1.13
C CYS A 248 7.98 16.57 -0.06
N LYS A 249 9.25 16.92 -0.29
CA LYS A 249 10.09 17.69 0.65
C LYS A 249 9.51 19.07 1.00
N ASN A 250 8.66 19.61 0.13
CA ASN A 250 8.04 20.93 0.30
C ASN A 250 6.59 20.84 0.83
N ASN A 251 6.04 19.63 0.96
CA ASN A 251 4.67 19.44 1.41
C ASN A 251 4.59 19.65 2.93
N LYS A 252 3.81 20.66 3.35
CA LYS A 252 3.57 20.95 4.77
C LYS A 252 2.12 20.71 5.10
N SER A 253 1.87 20.12 6.27
CA SER A 253 0.52 19.99 6.80
C SER A 253 -0.16 21.34 6.99
N ASN A 254 -1.46 21.41 6.70
CA ASN A 254 -2.32 22.57 6.94
C ASN A 254 -3.51 22.17 7.82
N TYR A 255 -3.25 22.05 9.12
CA TYR A 255 -4.27 21.60 10.07
C TYR A 255 -5.48 22.52 10.17
N ASN A 256 -5.33 23.82 9.96
CA ASN A 256 -6.46 24.74 9.99
C ASN A 256 -7.43 24.42 8.84
N LYS A 257 -6.91 24.26 7.63
CA LYS A 257 -7.69 23.88 6.46
C LYS A 257 -8.29 22.47 6.62
N PHE A 258 -7.54 21.53 7.22
CA PHE A 258 -8.06 20.19 7.52
C PHE A 258 -9.30 20.23 8.42
N ILE A 259 -9.29 21.05 9.47
CA ILE A 259 -10.45 21.21 10.36
C ILE A 259 -11.61 21.92 9.68
N GLU A 260 -11.34 22.89 8.81
CA GLU A 260 -12.39 23.54 8.01
C GLU A 260 -13.08 22.52 7.09
N GLU A 261 -12.30 21.67 6.40
CA GLU A 261 -12.85 20.59 5.57
C GLU A 261 -13.62 19.56 6.41
N ALA A 262 -13.11 19.16 7.58
CA ALA A 262 -13.80 18.25 8.47
C ALA A 262 -15.14 18.84 8.96
N LYS A 263 -15.25 20.15 9.20
CA LYS A 263 -16.51 20.84 9.53
C LYS A 263 -17.48 20.83 8.35
N LYS A 264 -17.03 21.16 7.14
CA LYS A 264 -17.87 21.13 5.92
C LYS A 264 -18.45 19.74 5.67
N LEU A 265 -17.69 18.71 5.98
CA LEU A 265 -18.08 17.31 5.82
C LEU A 265 -18.80 16.73 7.06
N ASN A 266 -19.22 17.57 8.00
CA ASN A 266 -19.91 17.17 9.23
C ASN A 266 -19.16 16.12 10.07
N MET A 267 -17.84 16.04 9.98
CA MET A 267 -16.99 15.09 10.72
C MET A 267 -16.71 15.57 12.16
N TRP A 268 -17.76 15.81 12.92
CA TRP A 268 -17.69 16.44 14.25
C TRP A 268 -16.82 15.70 15.25
N SER A 269 -16.64 14.39 15.11
CA SER A 269 -15.74 13.61 15.96
C SER A 269 -14.26 13.97 15.71
N ILE A 270 -13.87 14.31 14.47
CA ILE A 270 -12.54 14.82 14.13
C ILE A 270 -12.37 16.21 14.73
N VAL A 271 -13.36 17.09 14.51
CA VAL A 271 -13.33 18.46 15.00
C VAL A 271 -13.18 18.54 16.52
N ARG A 272 -13.93 17.71 17.26
CA ARG A 272 -13.85 17.64 18.73
C ARG A 272 -12.53 17.08 19.25
N ASN A 273 -11.86 16.23 18.47
CA ASN A 273 -10.59 15.59 18.81
C ASN A 273 -9.39 16.16 18.04
N TYR A 274 -9.49 17.43 17.62
CA TYR A 274 -8.47 18.10 16.79
C TYR A 274 -7.05 17.97 17.32
N SER A 275 -6.85 18.20 18.63
CA SER A 275 -5.53 18.11 19.28
C SER A 275 -4.88 16.74 19.06
N SER A 276 -5.65 15.66 19.21
CA SER A 276 -5.16 14.29 18.96
C SER A 276 -4.81 14.04 17.49
N TRP A 277 -5.57 14.62 16.56
CA TRP A 277 -5.24 14.54 15.13
C TRP A 277 -3.94 15.29 14.82
N ARG A 278 -3.82 16.52 15.32
CA ARG A 278 -2.60 17.32 15.15
C ARG A 278 -1.39 16.61 15.76
N GLU A 279 -1.52 16.03 16.95
CA GLU A 279 -0.45 15.31 17.62
C GLU A 279 0.02 14.09 16.83
N SER A 280 -0.92 13.31 16.25
CA SER A 280 -0.59 12.12 15.46
C SER A 280 0.23 12.45 14.20
N PHE A 281 -0.12 13.53 13.49
CA PHE A 281 0.51 13.86 12.20
C PHE A 281 1.62 14.90 12.30
N ASN A 282 1.93 15.43 13.50
CA ASN A 282 2.98 16.44 13.69
C ASN A 282 4.25 15.83 14.30
N ASN A 283 4.85 14.87 13.61
CA ASN A 283 5.98 14.11 14.12
C ASN A 283 7.26 14.93 14.37
N ASN A 284 7.44 16.07 13.70
CA ASN A 284 8.59 16.95 13.92
C ASN A 284 8.49 17.72 15.25
N GLU A 285 7.29 18.09 15.71
CA GLU A 285 7.10 18.69 17.03
C GLU A 285 7.21 17.65 18.16
N ASN A 286 6.84 16.40 17.91
CA ASN A 286 6.93 15.33 18.92
C ASN A 286 8.36 15.06 19.35
N ILE A 287 9.35 15.08 18.46
CA ILE A 287 10.76 14.93 18.82
C ILE A 287 11.21 16.09 19.70
N ILE A 288 10.84 17.30 19.35
CA ILE A 288 11.16 18.51 20.15
C ILE A 288 10.48 18.44 21.53
N ASN A 289 9.24 17.97 21.59
CA ASN A 289 8.52 17.82 22.85
C ASN A 289 9.05 16.66 23.72
N ILE A 290 9.49 15.56 23.12
CA ILE A 290 10.19 14.47 23.82
C ILE A 290 11.53 14.98 24.38
N ILE A 291 12.29 15.71 23.60
CA ILE A 291 13.56 16.32 24.04
C ILE A 291 13.29 17.33 25.17
N LYS A 292 12.30 18.22 25.02
CA LYS A 292 11.91 19.17 26.08
C LYS A 292 11.46 18.45 27.36
N LYS A 293 10.71 17.35 27.24
CA LYS A 293 10.25 16.55 28.39
C LYS A 293 11.40 15.79 29.05
N ALA A 294 12.34 15.26 28.28
CA ALA A 294 13.57 14.64 28.78
C ALA A 294 14.47 15.64 29.50
N ILE A 295 14.66 16.83 28.95
CA ILE A 295 15.44 17.92 29.58
C ILE A 295 14.76 18.38 30.87
N LYS A 296 13.42 18.49 30.90
CA LYS A 296 12.67 18.87 32.11
C LYS A 296 12.77 17.82 33.22
N ASN A 297 12.79 16.54 32.86
CA ASN A 297 12.96 15.44 33.82
C ASN A 297 14.41 15.28 34.31
N ALA A 298 15.39 15.64 33.50
CA ALA A 298 16.82 15.63 33.90
C ALA A 298 17.21 16.82 34.80
N LYS A 299 16.33 17.84 34.93
CA LYS A 299 16.56 18.99 35.81
C LYS A 299 15.80 18.90 37.15
N ARG A 300 15.14 17.78 37.40
CA ARG A 300 14.52 17.37 38.65
C ARG A 300 15.34 16.25 39.30
#